data_b491942bc26da46cd90eb66f6b5a7537
#
_entry.id   b491942bc26da46cd90eb66f6b5a7537
#
_cell.length_a   1.000
_cell.length_b   1.000
_cell.length_c   1.000
_cell.angle_alpha   90.00
_cell.angle_beta   90.00
_cell.angle_gamma   90.00
#
_symmetry.space_group_name_H-M   'P 1'
#
loop_
_entity.id
_entity.type
_entity.pdbx_description
1 polymer ?
#
loop_
_entity_poly.entity_id
_entity_poly.type
_entity_poly.pdbx_seq_one_letter_code
_entity_poly.pdbx_strand_id
1 'polypeptide(L)'
;CFVTQSTLSAGIRELESLLGLMLVERTRRVVRFTPLGNKMVAKAHRILREAEELAEMARSAGKPLADDLRMSVIPTIAPFLLPKLLPALRKQYPDLKLYLREETSAAAIEALHHGQVDCALLALPFAAGDVEKATLFEDRLFVAFPKDDPRDPPESIDPALIDESRLLLLVDGHCLKDHALAACNRPEMRAFATMLGTSLHTLVQMVDNGLGLTIIPEMAVKAGLLNGTDVQARPLNAEHASREIALVWRTNSPRREEFEL
;
A
#
# COMPACT_ATOMS: atom_id res chain seq x y z
N CYS A 1 -0.59 -18.45 17.27
CA CYS A 1 -1.12 -19.08 18.51
C CYS A 1 -0.44 -20.43 18.71
N PHE A 2 0.19 -20.64 19.89
CA PHE A 2 0.81 -21.92 20.27
C PHE A 2 -0.23 -22.89 20.90
N VAL A 3 -1.36 -23.08 20.22
CA VAL A 3 -2.43 -23.97 20.67
C VAL A 3 -2.76 -24.99 19.61
N THR A 4 -3.19 -26.20 20.03
CA THR A 4 -3.60 -27.25 19.10
C THR A 4 -4.96 -26.90 18.47
N GLN A 5 -5.27 -27.52 17.33
CA GLN A 5 -6.57 -27.33 16.67
C GLN A 5 -7.75 -27.74 17.58
N SER A 6 -7.57 -28.78 18.39
CA SER A 6 -8.58 -29.23 19.36
C SER A 6 -8.83 -28.18 20.44
N THR A 7 -7.78 -27.60 21.01
CA THR A 7 -7.86 -26.53 22.01
C THR A 7 -8.56 -25.29 21.46
N LEU A 8 -8.17 -24.85 20.24
CA LEU A 8 -8.82 -23.73 19.56
C LEU A 8 -10.32 -24.00 19.33
N SER A 9 -10.63 -25.21 18.86
CA SER A 9 -12.02 -25.61 18.59
C SER A 9 -12.87 -25.70 19.85
N ALA A 10 -12.27 -26.09 20.98
CA ALA A 10 -12.96 -26.12 22.28
C ALA A 10 -13.21 -24.69 22.79
N GLY A 11 -12.20 -23.83 22.74
CA GLY A 11 -12.33 -22.43 23.15
C GLY A 11 -13.39 -21.63 22.36
N ILE A 12 -13.46 -21.86 21.02
CA ILE A 12 -14.52 -21.24 20.21
C ILE A 12 -15.89 -21.71 20.65
N ARG A 13 -16.09 -23.03 20.92
CA ARG A 13 -17.39 -23.55 21.40
C ARG A 13 -17.77 -23.02 22.76
N GLU A 14 -16.81 -22.87 23.66
CA GLU A 14 -17.02 -22.28 24.97
C GLU A 14 -17.46 -20.81 24.85
N LEU A 15 -16.79 -20.03 23.99
CA LEU A 15 -17.17 -18.65 23.69
C LEU A 15 -18.58 -18.57 23.08
N GLU A 16 -18.91 -19.43 22.11
CA GLU A 16 -20.24 -19.54 21.52
C GLU A 16 -21.33 -19.86 22.58
N SER A 17 -21.01 -20.77 23.50
CA SER A 17 -21.88 -21.12 24.60
C SER A 17 -22.10 -19.97 25.59
N LEU A 18 -21.04 -19.24 25.95
CA LEU A 18 -21.11 -18.08 26.83
C LEU A 18 -21.95 -16.94 26.24
N LEU A 19 -21.80 -16.73 24.93
CA LEU A 19 -22.51 -15.67 24.23
C LEU A 19 -23.92 -16.05 23.78
N GLY A 20 -24.25 -17.34 23.78
CA GLY A 20 -25.53 -17.85 23.25
C GLY A 20 -25.66 -17.70 21.73
N LEU A 21 -24.57 -17.63 21.00
CA LEU A 21 -24.52 -17.27 19.58
C LEU A 21 -23.58 -18.20 18.81
N MET A 22 -23.89 -18.49 17.54
CA MET A 22 -22.99 -19.20 16.64
C MET A 22 -22.09 -18.22 15.91
N LEU A 23 -20.79 -18.37 16.10
CA LEU A 23 -19.76 -17.54 15.45
C LEU A 23 -19.15 -18.21 14.22
N VAL A 24 -19.16 -19.56 14.18
CA VAL A 24 -18.53 -20.37 13.15
C VAL A 24 -19.47 -21.43 12.63
N GLU A 25 -19.71 -21.42 11.32
CA GLU A 25 -20.39 -22.49 10.60
C GLU A 25 -19.37 -23.57 10.23
N ARG A 26 -19.66 -24.82 10.65
CA ARG A 26 -18.80 -25.96 10.40
C ARG A 26 -19.53 -26.96 9.51
N THR A 27 -19.02 -27.13 8.30
CA THR A 27 -19.43 -28.23 7.42
C THR A 27 -18.28 -29.25 7.34
N ARG A 28 -18.57 -30.45 6.81
CA ARG A 28 -17.53 -31.50 6.62
C ARG A 28 -16.33 -31.07 5.76
N ARG A 29 -16.46 -29.98 4.98
CA ARG A 29 -15.44 -29.53 4.02
C ARG A 29 -14.93 -28.09 4.25
N VAL A 30 -15.67 -27.26 4.96
CA VAL A 30 -15.36 -25.84 5.09
C VAL A 30 -15.77 -25.34 6.47
N VAL A 31 -14.92 -24.50 7.05
CA VAL A 31 -15.17 -23.71 8.26
C VAL A 31 -15.25 -22.26 7.84
N ARG A 32 -16.37 -21.58 8.12
CA ARG A 32 -16.59 -20.17 7.80
C ARG A 32 -17.11 -19.42 9.01
N PHE A 33 -16.73 -18.16 9.15
CA PHE A 33 -17.37 -17.29 10.13
C PHE A 33 -18.77 -16.92 9.68
N THR A 34 -19.71 -16.85 10.63
CA THR A 34 -21.01 -16.23 10.40
C THR A 34 -20.85 -14.72 10.20
N PRO A 35 -21.85 -14.00 9.65
CA PRO A 35 -21.80 -12.52 9.57
C PRO A 35 -21.55 -11.87 10.93
N LEU A 36 -22.12 -12.45 12.01
CA LEU A 36 -21.87 -12.01 13.38
C LEU A 36 -20.46 -12.38 13.84
N GLY A 37 -19.98 -13.58 13.48
CA GLY A 37 -18.61 -14.04 13.73
C GLY A 37 -17.57 -13.07 13.16
N ASN A 38 -17.76 -12.62 11.91
CA ASN A 38 -16.87 -11.62 11.30
C ASN A 38 -16.84 -10.30 12.08
N LYS A 39 -18.02 -9.81 12.53
CA LYS A 39 -18.10 -8.60 13.37
C LYS A 39 -17.39 -8.80 14.72
N MET A 40 -17.54 -9.98 15.32
CA MET A 40 -16.86 -10.33 16.58
C MET A 40 -15.36 -10.43 16.42
N VAL A 41 -14.87 -11.03 15.34
CA VAL A 41 -13.43 -11.08 15.01
C VAL A 41 -12.84 -9.68 14.87
N ALA A 42 -13.51 -8.79 14.13
CA ALA A 42 -13.07 -7.40 14.00
C ALA A 42 -12.99 -6.69 15.38
N LYS A 43 -13.98 -6.93 16.24
CA LYS A 43 -14.00 -6.36 17.60
C LYS A 43 -12.93 -6.97 18.50
N ALA A 44 -12.70 -8.28 18.41
CA ALA A 44 -11.65 -8.98 19.16
C ALA A 44 -10.25 -8.49 18.77
N HIS A 45 -10.00 -8.31 17.48
CA HIS A 45 -8.75 -7.73 17.01
C HIS A 45 -8.52 -6.34 17.61
N ARG A 46 -9.55 -5.50 17.72
CA ARG A 46 -9.43 -4.17 18.33
C ARG A 46 -9.05 -4.26 19.81
N ILE A 47 -9.68 -5.16 20.58
CA ILE A 47 -9.39 -5.34 22.01
C ILE A 47 -7.97 -5.87 22.22
N LEU A 48 -7.56 -6.86 21.44
CA LEU A 48 -6.21 -7.41 21.50
C LEU A 48 -5.16 -6.33 21.18
N ARG A 49 -5.43 -5.50 20.20
CA ARG A 49 -4.58 -4.38 19.85
C ARG A 49 -4.44 -3.38 20.99
N GLU A 50 -5.55 -2.95 21.60
CA GLU A 50 -5.52 -2.02 22.74
C GLU A 50 -4.69 -2.59 23.91
N ALA A 51 -4.76 -3.92 24.11
CA ALA A 51 -3.91 -4.59 25.11
C ALA A 51 -2.43 -4.64 24.71
N GLU A 52 -2.12 -4.84 23.43
CA GLU A 52 -0.74 -4.77 22.91
C GLU A 52 -0.19 -3.35 23.01
N GLU A 53 -0.98 -2.35 22.64
CA GLU A 53 -0.61 -0.91 22.76
C GLU A 53 -0.27 -0.53 24.22
N LEU A 54 -1.03 -1.05 25.18
CA LEU A 54 -0.73 -0.85 26.61
C LEU A 54 0.63 -1.47 26.99
N ALA A 55 0.94 -2.65 26.48
CA ALA A 55 2.21 -3.31 26.73
C ALA A 55 3.38 -2.59 26.02
N GLU A 56 3.13 -2.01 24.85
CA GLU A 56 4.12 -1.21 24.10
C GLU A 56 4.41 0.12 24.80
N MET A 57 3.39 0.83 25.29
CA MET A 57 3.57 2.04 26.09
C MET A 57 4.48 1.79 27.31
N ALA A 58 4.38 0.62 27.93
CA ALA A 58 5.24 0.26 29.04
C ALA A 58 6.70 -0.05 28.62
N ARG A 59 6.90 -0.54 27.41
CA ARG A 59 8.23 -0.90 26.88
C ARG A 59 8.95 0.28 26.25
N SER A 60 8.24 1.15 25.54
CA SER A 60 8.80 2.31 24.82
C SER A 60 9.16 3.49 25.74
N ALA A 61 8.93 3.37 27.05
CA ALA A 61 9.30 4.38 28.03
C ALA A 61 10.82 4.59 28.13
N GLY A 62 11.47 5.05 27.04
CA GLY A 62 12.88 5.42 27.14
C GLY A 62 13.67 5.63 25.86
N LYS A 63 13.38 4.96 24.76
CA LYS A 63 14.12 5.16 23.50
C LYS A 63 13.18 5.01 22.30
N PRO A 64 13.00 6.04 21.49
CA PRO A 64 12.19 5.94 20.27
C PRO A 64 12.82 4.94 19.29
N LEU A 65 11.98 4.19 18.58
CA LEU A 65 12.37 3.24 17.54
C LEU A 65 13.41 2.18 17.99
N ALA A 66 13.30 1.72 19.25
CA ALA A 66 14.19 0.68 19.80
C ALA A 66 13.53 -0.73 19.85
N ASP A 67 12.26 -0.83 19.43
CA ASP A 67 11.45 -2.05 19.49
C ASP A 67 11.03 -2.54 18.10
N ASP A 68 10.13 -3.53 18.08
CA ASP A 68 9.52 -4.06 16.86
C ASP A 68 8.64 -2.98 16.21
N LEU A 69 8.87 -2.69 14.93
CA LEU A 69 8.02 -1.81 14.10
C LEU A 69 7.50 -2.60 12.90
N ARG A 70 6.19 -2.70 12.77
CA ARG A 70 5.52 -3.33 11.65
C ARG A 70 5.02 -2.26 10.70
N MET A 71 5.51 -2.26 9.47
CA MET A 71 5.17 -1.26 8.46
C MET A 71 4.69 -1.90 7.17
N SER A 72 3.54 -1.46 6.66
CA SER A 72 3.12 -1.74 5.28
C SER A 72 3.63 -0.66 4.34
N VAL A 73 4.06 -1.08 3.15
CA VAL A 73 4.50 -0.18 2.08
C VAL A 73 3.85 -0.61 0.78
N ILE A 74 3.33 0.33 0.00
CA ILE A 74 2.69 -0.01 -1.27
C ILE A 74 3.73 -0.36 -2.36
N PRO A 75 3.38 -1.26 -3.32
CA PRO A 75 4.31 -1.76 -4.35
C PRO A 75 4.85 -0.68 -5.29
N THR A 76 4.19 0.46 -5.38
CA THR A 76 4.65 1.60 -6.20
C THR A 76 5.60 2.53 -5.45
N ILE A 77 5.95 2.20 -4.20
CA ILE A 77 6.92 2.93 -3.35
C ILE A 77 8.04 1.98 -2.89
N ALA A 78 7.69 0.80 -2.39
CA ALA A 78 8.63 -0.11 -1.72
C ALA A 78 9.94 -0.34 -2.49
N PRO A 79 9.94 -0.79 -3.78
CA PRO A 79 11.16 -1.10 -4.50
C PRO A 79 12.06 0.13 -4.78
N PHE A 80 11.49 1.33 -4.74
CA PHE A 80 12.16 2.56 -5.15
C PHE A 80 12.67 3.40 -3.98
N LEU A 81 12.01 3.32 -2.83
CA LEU A 81 12.35 4.09 -1.63
C LEU A 81 13.12 3.26 -0.61
N LEU A 82 12.70 2.02 -0.34
CA LEU A 82 13.31 1.19 0.71
C LEU A 82 14.82 0.96 0.55
N PRO A 83 15.37 0.76 -0.67
CA PRO A 83 16.81 0.59 -0.83
C PRO A 83 17.64 1.77 -0.32
N LYS A 84 17.09 2.99 -0.31
CA LYS A 84 17.72 4.19 0.22
C LYS A 84 17.42 4.39 1.71
N LEU A 85 16.19 4.08 2.12
CA LEU A 85 15.71 4.30 3.48
C LEU A 85 16.31 3.31 4.48
N LEU A 86 16.33 2.01 4.15
CA LEU A 86 16.74 0.95 5.08
C LEU A 86 18.18 1.09 5.60
N PRO A 87 19.20 1.42 4.77
CA PRO A 87 20.55 1.64 5.26
C PRO A 87 20.64 2.81 6.25
N ALA A 88 19.89 3.89 6.00
CA ALA A 88 19.86 5.06 6.88
C ALA A 88 19.21 4.73 8.23
N LEU A 89 18.05 4.04 8.22
CA LEU A 89 17.37 3.58 9.42
C LEU A 89 18.25 2.66 10.27
N ARG A 90 18.91 1.66 9.64
CA ARG A 90 19.84 0.75 10.37
C ARG A 90 20.98 1.48 11.04
N LYS A 91 21.49 2.54 10.41
CA LYS A 91 22.58 3.33 10.96
C LYS A 91 22.12 4.19 12.14
N GLN A 92 20.95 4.80 12.01
CA GLN A 92 20.43 5.74 13.00
C GLN A 92 19.75 5.03 14.19
N TYR A 93 19.06 3.91 13.92
CA TYR A 93 18.30 3.14 14.89
C TYR A 93 18.72 1.66 14.85
N PRO A 94 19.90 1.31 15.41
CA PRO A 94 20.46 -0.05 15.30
C PRO A 94 19.64 -1.11 16.05
N ASP A 95 18.88 -0.70 17.07
CA ASP A 95 18.02 -1.57 17.88
C ASP A 95 16.63 -1.78 17.27
N LEU A 96 16.28 -1.03 16.22
CA LEU A 96 14.99 -1.14 15.53
C LEU A 96 14.86 -2.49 14.82
N LYS A 97 13.82 -3.24 15.14
CA LYS A 97 13.42 -4.45 14.41
C LYS A 97 12.25 -4.14 13.48
N LEU A 98 12.56 -3.87 12.23
CA LEU A 98 11.59 -3.49 11.22
C LEU A 98 11.03 -4.72 10.51
N TYR A 99 9.69 -4.89 10.58
CA TYR A 99 8.92 -5.91 9.86
C TYR A 99 8.16 -5.22 8.72
N LEU A 100 8.55 -5.53 7.49
CA LEU A 100 7.98 -4.93 6.30
C LEU A 100 6.98 -5.86 5.62
N ARG A 101 5.88 -5.27 5.15
CA ARG A 101 4.89 -5.93 4.28
C ARG A 101 4.70 -5.07 3.04
N GLU A 102 4.71 -5.69 1.88
CA GLU A 102 4.34 -5.05 0.64
C GLU A 102 2.90 -5.41 0.31
N GLU A 103 2.01 -4.43 0.35
CA GLU A 103 0.56 -4.62 0.21
C GLU A 103 -0.05 -3.49 -0.60
N THR A 104 -1.18 -3.75 -1.28
CA THR A 104 -1.96 -2.70 -1.94
C THR A 104 -2.46 -1.67 -0.93
N SER A 105 -2.78 -0.46 -1.39
CA SER A 105 -3.23 0.62 -0.49
C SER A 105 -4.43 0.22 0.37
N ALA A 106 -5.39 -0.48 -0.21
CA ALA A 106 -6.57 -0.96 0.53
C ALA A 106 -6.19 -1.98 1.61
N ALA A 107 -5.33 -2.96 1.29
CA ALA A 107 -4.88 -3.97 2.25
C ALA A 107 -4.01 -3.35 3.35
N ALA A 108 -3.13 -2.39 3.02
CA ALA A 108 -2.31 -1.70 4.00
C ALA A 108 -3.15 -0.90 5.01
N ILE A 109 -4.19 -0.20 4.54
CA ILE A 109 -5.13 0.53 5.42
C ILE A 109 -5.96 -0.44 6.27
N GLU A 110 -6.43 -1.54 5.70
CA GLU A 110 -7.12 -2.57 6.46
C GLU A 110 -6.22 -3.17 7.55
N ALA A 111 -4.98 -3.52 7.21
CA ALA A 111 -3.98 -4.02 8.16
C ALA A 111 -3.69 -3.00 9.27
N LEU A 112 -3.63 -1.70 8.93
CA LEU A 112 -3.44 -0.61 9.87
C LEU A 112 -4.61 -0.50 10.86
N HIS A 113 -5.85 -0.48 10.37
CA HIS A 113 -7.04 -0.41 11.22
C HIS A 113 -7.23 -1.66 12.10
N HIS A 114 -6.78 -2.83 11.63
CA HIS A 114 -6.79 -4.07 12.41
C HIS A 114 -5.59 -4.22 13.36
N GLY A 115 -4.65 -3.25 13.39
CA GLY A 115 -3.46 -3.31 14.23
C GLY A 115 -2.44 -4.38 13.84
N GLN A 116 -2.52 -4.89 12.61
CA GLN A 116 -1.54 -5.84 12.08
C GLN A 116 -0.22 -5.15 11.71
N VAL A 117 -0.29 -3.84 11.45
CA VAL A 117 0.86 -2.94 11.27
C VAL A 117 0.67 -1.68 12.11
N ASP A 118 1.78 -1.04 12.46
CA ASP A 118 1.83 0.16 13.29
C ASP A 118 1.68 1.42 12.44
N CYS A 119 2.25 1.39 11.24
CA CYS A 119 2.16 2.46 10.26
C CYS A 119 2.13 1.90 8.83
N ALA A 120 1.75 2.75 7.87
CA ALA A 120 1.81 2.41 6.45
C ALA A 120 2.36 3.57 5.62
N LEU A 121 3.20 3.25 4.63
CA LEU A 121 3.75 4.20 3.68
C LEU A 121 2.92 4.15 2.40
N LEU A 122 2.17 5.21 2.14
CA LEU A 122 1.16 5.31 1.10
C LEU A 122 1.39 6.51 0.18
N ALA A 123 0.66 6.53 -0.92
CA ALA A 123 0.52 7.70 -1.76
C ALA A 123 -0.92 8.24 -1.66
N LEU A 124 -1.02 9.54 -1.41
CA LEU A 124 -2.28 10.26 -1.29
C LEU A 124 -2.56 11.11 -2.55
N PRO A 125 -3.82 11.41 -2.85
CA PRO A 125 -5.02 11.12 -2.07
C PRO A 125 -5.43 9.64 -2.11
N PHE A 126 -5.83 9.10 -0.96
CA PHE A 126 -6.42 7.76 -0.82
C PHE A 126 -7.40 7.77 0.37
N ALA A 127 -8.52 7.05 0.26
CA ALA A 127 -9.52 6.97 1.33
C ALA A 127 -9.00 6.07 2.47
N ALA A 128 -8.26 6.67 3.41
CA ALA A 128 -7.62 5.95 4.51
C ALA A 128 -8.48 5.89 5.80
N GLY A 129 -9.63 6.56 5.83
CA GLY A 129 -10.46 6.65 7.03
C GLY A 129 -9.82 7.53 8.12
N ASP A 130 -10.01 7.16 9.37
CA ASP A 130 -9.52 7.91 10.53
C ASP A 130 -8.05 7.55 10.81
N VAL A 131 -7.14 8.30 10.20
CA VAL A 131 -5.69 8.17 10.35
C VAL A 131 -5.03 9.54 10.48
N GLU A 132 -3.91 9.59 11.17
CA GLU A 132 -2.96 10.71 11.12
C GLU A 132 -1.90 10.45 10.07
N LYS A 133 -1.23 11.50 9.61
CA LYS A 133 -0.20 11.40 8.58
C LYS A 133 0.95 12.37 8.80
N ALA A 134 2.13 11.96 8.35
CA ALA A 134 3.26 12.83 8.08
C ALA A 134 3.56 12.80 6.57
N THR A 135 3.44 13.96 5.92
CA THR A 135 3.81 14.12 4.52
C THR A 135 5.32 14.13 4.39
N LEU A 136 5.86 13.25 3.54
CA LEU A 136 7.30 13.13 3.33
C LEU A 136 7.75 13.99 2.14
N PHE A 137 7.11 13.83 0.98
CA PHE A 137 7.39 14.58 -0.24
C PHE A 137 6.32 14.39 -1.31
N GLU A 138 6.36 15.25 -2.32
CA GLU A 138 5.60 15.07 -3.55
C GLU A 138 6.38 14.24 -4.57
N ASP A 139 5.70 13.34 -5.26
CA ASP A 139 6.22 12.46 -6.29
C ASP A 139 5.43 12.69 -7.59
N ARG A 140 6.09 13.27 -8.60
CA ARG A 140 5.48 13.63 -9.87
C ARG A 140 5.18 12.40 -10.71
N LEU A 141 4.20 12.54 -11.60
CA LEU A 141 3.84 11.50 -12.55
C LEU A 141 4.47 11.76 -13.92
N PHE A 142 4.93 10.70 -14.54
CA PHE A 142 5.57 10.68 -15.86
C PHE A 142 4.83 9.71 -16.76
N VAL A 143 4.74 10.03 -18.03
CA VAL A 143 4.28 9.11 -19.07
C VAL A 143 5.47 8.35 -19.61
N ALA A 144 5.42 7.03 -19.56
CA ALA A 144 6.43 6.13 -20.12
C ALA A 144 5.92 5.55 -21.46
N PHE A 145 6.76 5.60 -22.48
CA PHE A 145 6.47 5.17 -23.84
C PHE A 145 7.73 4.66 -24.56
N PRO A 146 7.62 3.86 -25.65
CA PRO A 146 8.80 3.40 -26.39
C PRO A 146 9.61 4.56 -26.96
N LYS A 147 10.94 4.43 -27.03
CA LYS A 147 11.82 5.45 -27.60
C LYS A 147 11.53 5.78 -29.06
N ASP A 148 11.07 4.78 -29.79
CA ASP A 148 10.69 4.84 -31.21
C ASP A 148 9.21 5.12 -31.44
N ASP A 149 8.50 5.67 -30.44
CA ASP A 149 7.08 6.05 -30.62
C ASP A 149 6.95 7.03 -31.80
N PRO A 150 6.21 6.66 -32.87
CA PRO A 150 6.16 7.44 -34.10
C PRO A 150 5.54 8.84 -33.94
N ARG A 151 4.97 9.13 -32.78
CA ARG A 151 4.35 10.44 -32.49
C ARG A 151 5.35 11.48 -31.97
N ASP A 152 6.62 11.08 -31.75
CA ASP A 152 7.68 11.94 -31.21
C ASP A 152 7.17 12.83 -30.06
N PRO A 153 6.89 12.24 -28.89
CA PRO A 153 6.24 12.95 -27.80
C PRO A 153 7.05 14.17 -27.34
N PRO A 154 6.40 15.31 -27.03
CA PRO A 154 7.06 16.51 -26.57
C PRO A 154 7.77 16.28 -25.23
N GLU A 155 8.65 17.22 -24.81
CA GLU A 155 9.37 17.14 -23.52
C GLU A 155 8.47 17.05 -22.29
N SER A 156 7.22 17.49 -22.42
CA SER A 156 6.18 17.42 -21.39
C SER A 156 4.87 17.03 -22.04
N ILE A 157 4.18 16.02 -21.51
CA ILE A 157 3.00 15.41 -22.10
C ILE A 157 1.73 16.06 -21.57
N ASP A 158 0.96 16.68 -22.46
CA ASP A 158 -0.42 17.08 -22.14
C ASP A 158 -1.29 15.81 -22.03
N PRO A 159 -2.13 15.68 -20.98
CA PRO A 159 -3.09 14.57 -20.87
C PRO A 159 -3.98 14.38 -22.08
N ALA A 160 -4.32 15.45 -22.80
CA ALA A 160 -5.14 15.39 -24.02
C ALA A 160 -4.46 14.61 -25.17
N LEU A 161 -3.13 14.51 -25.15
CA LEU A 161 -2.34 13.76 -26.14
C LEU A 161 -2.25 12.27 -25.81
N ILE A 162 -2.70 11.85 -24.64
CA ILE A 162 -2.68 10.44 -24.23
C ILE A 162 -3.82 9.70 -24.92
N ASP A 163 -3.45 8.74 -25.75
CA ASP A 163 -4.37 7.83 -26.38
C ASP A 163 -4.83 6.76 -25.37
N GLU A 164 -6.09 6.85 -25.00
CA GLU A 164 -6.71 5.96 -24.00
C GLU A 164 -6.63 4.49 -24.38
N SER A 165 -6.74 4.19 -25.68
CA SER A 165 -6.71 2.82 -26.19
C SER A 165 -5.34 2.15 -25.98
N ARG A 166 -4.30 2.94 -25.74
CA ARG A 166 -2.92 2.50 -25.51
C ARG A 166 -2.49 2.58 -24.05
N LEU A 167 -3.33 3.11 -23.17
CA LEU A 167 -2.96 3.31 -21.77
C LEU A 167 -3.01 1.99 -20.99
N LEU A 168 -1.84 1.56 -20.53
CA LEU A 168 -1.66 0.40 -19.66
C LEU A 168 -1.70 0.86 -18.20
N LEU A 169 -2.49 0.20 -17.36
CA LEU A 169 -2.65 0.56 -15.95
C LEU A 169 -2.37 -0.64 -15.04
N LEU A 170 -2.15 -0.36 -13.77
CA LEU A 170 -2.11 -1.39 -12.74
C LEU A 170 -3.51 -1.96 -12.50
N VAL A 171 -3.56 -3.21 -12.05
CA VAL A 171 -4.80 -3.86 -11.58
C VAL A 171 -5.44 -3.07 -10.43
N ASP A 172 -6.72 -3.33 -10.19
CA ASP A 172 -7.46 -2.69 -9.09
C ASP A 172 -6.81 -2.94 -7.72
N GLY A 173 -6.95 -1.96 -6.83
CA GLY A 173 -6.34 -1.97 -5.49
C GLY A 173 -5.03 -1.19 -5.38
N HIS A 174 -4.43 -0.78 -6.51
CA HIS A 174 -3.29 0.14 -6.51
C HIS A 174 -3.76 1.59 -6.69
N CYS A 175 -3.48 2.45 -5.71
CA CYS A 175 -3.86 3.88 -5.77
C CYS A 175 -3.25 4.62 -6.97
N LEU A 176 -2.13 4.15 -7.50
CA LEU A 176 -1.51 4.77 -8.69
C LEU A 176 -2.42 4.74 -9.92
N LYS A 177 -3.29 3.72 -10.05
CA LYS A 177 -4.29 3.69 -11.13
C LYS A 177 -5.21 4.91 -11.02
N ASP A 178 -5.74 5.16 -9.84
CA ASP A 178 -6.66 6.27 -9.60
C ASP A 178 -5.96 7.63 -9.76
N HIS A 179 -4.71 7.75 -9.29
CA HIS A 179 -3.88 8.94 -9.47
C HIS A 179 -3.60 9.22 -10.96
N ALA A 180 -3.29 8.19 -11.74
CA ALA A 180 -3.05 8.30 -13.17
C ALA A 180 -4.32 8.77 -13.92
N LEU A 181 -5.47 8.20 -13.59
CA LEU A 181 -6.75 8.57 -14.19
C LEU A 181 -7.18 9.99 -13.80
N ALA A 182 -6.98 10.37 -12.54
CA ALA A 182 -7.24 11.72 -12.04
C ALA A 182 -6.33 12.77 -12.73
N ALA A 183 -5.04 12.47 -12.87
CA ALA A 183 -4.08 13.34 -13.55
C ALA A 183 -4.41 13.53 -15.04
N CYS A 184 -5.02 12.52 -15.66
CA CYS A 184 -5.53 12.61 -17.04
C CYS A 184 -6.91 13.30 -17.12
N ASN A 185 -7.46 13.78 -16.01
CA ASN A 185 -8.82 14.34 -15.90
C ASN A 185 -9.90 13.37 -16.42
N ARG A 186 -9.73 12.10 -16.17
CA ARG A 186 -10.57 10.99 -16.66
C ARG A 186 -10.87 9.94 -15.59
N PRO A 187 -11.43 10.33 -14.43
CA PRO A 187 -11.65 9.42 -13.30
C PRO A 187 -12.63 8.28 -13.65
N GLU A 188 -13.53 8.51 -14.63
CA GLU A 188 -14.52 7.50 -15.10
C GLU A 188 -13.94 6.49 -16.10
N MET A 189 -12.70 6.70 -16.55
CA MET A 189 -12.11 5.84 -17.57
C MET A 189 -11.86 4.44 -17.01
N ARG A 190 -12.62 3.48 -17.49
CA ARG A 190 -12.29 2.06 -17.31
C ARG A 190 -11.19 1.74 -18.30
N ALA A 191 -10.00 1.45 -17.81
CA ALA A 191 -8.97 0.87 -18.65
C ALA A 191 -9.58 -0.28 -19.44
N PHE A 192 -9.38 -0.30 -20.76
CA PHE A 192 -9.82 -1.42 -21.59
C PHE A 192 -9.21 -2.68 -20.99
N ALA A 193 -10.06 -3.62 -20.56
CA ALA A 193 -9.78 -4.67 -19.61
C ALA A 193 -8.75 -5.72 -20.04
N THR A 194 -8.05 -5.52 -21.13
CA THR A 194 -7.18 -6.55 -21.73
C THR A 194 -5.70 -6.43 -21.37
N MET A 195 -5.25 -5.29 -20.82
CA MET A 195 -3.82 -5.08 -20.55
C MET A 195 -3.59 -4.42 -19.18
N LEU A 196 -3.76 -5.20 -18.13
CA LEU A 196 -3.46 -4.79 -16.75
C LEU A 196 -2.17 -5.45 -16.28
N GLY A 197 -1.26 -4.66 -15.74
CA GLY A 197 -0.06 -5.16 -15.09
C GLY A 197 -0.24 -5.25 -13.57
N THR A 198 0.44 -6.20 -12.95
CA THR A 198 0.43 -6.37 -11.49
C THR A 198 1.54 -5.57 -10.80
N SER A 199 2.53 -5.07 -11.55
CA SER A 199 3.64 -4.25 -11.05
C SER A 199 4.10 -3.24 -12.08
N LEU A 200 4.80 -2.18 -11.62
CA LEU A 200 5.39 -1.18 -12.51
C LEU A 200 6.46 -1.78 -13.44
N HIS A 201 7.23 -2.77 -12.97
CA HIS A 201 8.20 -3.47 -13.81
C HIS A 201 7.52 -4.20 -14.96
N THR A 202 6.40 -4.90 -14.69
CA THR A 202 5.62 -5.55 -15.74
C THR A 202 5.07 -4.55 -16.75
N LEU A 203 4.53 -3.42 -16.28
CA LEU A 203 4.01 -2.37 -17.18
C LEU A 203 5.11 -1.81 -18.07
N VAL A 204 6.30 -1.55 -17.53
CA VAL A 204 7.45 -1.05 -18.31
C VAL A 204 7.87 -2.07 -19.38
N GLN A 205 7.90 -3.37 -19.03
CA GLN A 205 8.19 -4.42 -20.03
C GLN A 205 7.12 -4.50 -21.12
N MET A 206 5.85 -4.27 -20.79
CA MET A 206 4.78 -4.19 -21.79
C MET A 206 4.96 -2.98 -22.72
N VAL A 207 5.35 -1.82 -22.17
CA VAL A 207 5.68 -0.63 -22.96
C VAL A 207 6.89 -0.87 -23.87
N ASP A 208 7.94 -1.49 -23.33
CA ASP A 208 9.17 -1.84 -24.06
C ASP A 208 8.90 -2.73 -25.28
N ASN A 209 7.88 -3.60 -25.18
CA ASN A 209 7.42 -4.46 -26.27
C ASN A 209 6.32 -3.82 -27.15
N GLY A 210 6.13 -2.51 -27.07
CA GLY A 210 5.23 -1.75 -27.96
C GLY A 210 3.73 -1.95 -27.70
N LEU A 211 3.34 -2.53 -26.53
CA LEU A 211 1.94 -2.82 -26.22
C LEU A 211 1.13 -1.56 -25.85
N GLY A 212 1.82 -0.45 -25.54
CA GLY A 212 1.15 0.78 -25.20
C GLY A 212 2.06 1.81 -24.53
N LEU A 213 1.47 2.60 -23.67
CA LEU A 213 2.15 3.56 -22.78
C LEU A 213 1.58 3.43 -21.36
N THR A 214 2.32 3.92 -20.37
CA THR A 214 1.84 3.87 -18.98
C THR A 214 2.25 5.12 -18.21
N ILE A 215 1.64 5.32 -17.03
CA ILE A 215 1.99 6.41 -16.13
C ILE A 215 2.75 5.83 -14.94
N ILE A 216 3.94 6.37 -14.71
CA ILE A 216 4.87 5.92 -13.66
C ILE A 216 5.29 7.09 -12.77
N PRO A 217 5.62 6.83 -11.50
CA PRO A 217 6.09 7.88 -10.60
C PRO A 217 7.55 8.27 -10.88
N GLU A 218 7.88 9.54 -10.66
CA GLU A 218 9.22 10.07 -10.84
C GLU A 218 10.26 9.32 -10.00
N MET A 219 9.90 8.95 -8.76
CA MET A 219 10.77 8.18 -7.87
C MET A 219 11.20 6.85 -8.49
N ALA A 220 10.33 6.19 -9.25
CA ALA A 220 10.64 4.95 -9.94
C ALA A 220 11.61 5.19 -11.11
N VAL A 221 11.42 6.27 -11.87
CA VAL A 221 12.35 6.69 -12.92
C VAL A 221 13.74 6.97 -12.32
N LYS A 222 13.80 7.77 -11.24
CA LYS A 222 15.04 8.09 -10.52
C LYS A 222 15.72 6.89 -9.87
N ALA A 223 14.96 5.85 -9.56
CA ALA A 223 15.49 4.58 -9.04
C ALA A 223 15.97 3.62 -10.14
N GLY A 224 15.83 4.00 -11.42
CA GLY A 224 16.33 3.21 -12.53
C GLY A 224 15.35 2.16 -13.06
N LEU A 225 14.04 2.34 -12.84
CA LEU A 225 12.99 1.42 -13.34
C LEU A 225 13.11 1.17 -14.86
N LEU A 226 13.59 2.14 -15.61
CA LEU A 226 13.74 2.08 -17.07
C LEU A 226 15.10 1.51 -17.55
N ASN A 227 16.00 1.21 -16.63
CA ASN A 227 17.34 0.73 -17.00
C ASN A 227 17.26 -0.62 -17.74
N GLY A 228 17.94 -0.70 -18.88
CA GLY A 228 17.96 -1.91 -19.70
C GLY A 228 16.73 -2.11 -20.59
N THR A 229 15.92 -1.05 -20.76
CA THR A 229 14.78 -1.03 -21.68
C THR A 229 14.94 0.08 -22.72
N ASP A 230 14.21 -0.02 -23.83
CA ASP A 230 14.06 1.05 -24.83
C ASP A 230 12.80 1.89 -24.57
N VAL A 231 12.55 2.18 -23.30
CA VAL A 231 11.48 3.05 -22.82
C VAL A 231 12.06 4.39 -22.41
N GLN A 232 11.35 5.45 -22.74
CA GLN A 232 11.62 6.80 -22.23
C GLN A 232 10.41 7.31 -21.43
N ALA A 233 10.66 8.27 -20.56
CA ALA A 233 9.61 8.89 -19.75
C ALA A 233 9.69 10.41 -19.84
N ARG A 234 8.52 11.06 -19.92
CA ARG A 234 8.37 12.52 -19.91
C ARG A 234 7.39 12.94 -18.82
N PRO A 235 7.60 14.09 -18.18
CA PRO A 235 6.67 14.57 -17.15
C PRO A 235 5.29 14.77 -17.73
N LEU A 236 4.27 14.37 -16.97
CA LEU A 236 2.88 14.66 -17.27
C LEU A 236 2.58 16.13 -16.89
N ASN A 237 2.08 16.91 -17.83
CA ASN A 237 1.75 18.32 -17.63
C ASN A 237 0.26 18.49 -17.29
N ALA A 238 -0.09 18.26 -16.03
CA ALA A 238 -1.44 18.42 -15.53
C ALA A 238 -1.43 19.00 -14.10
N GLU A 239 -2.53 19.62 -13.70
CA GLU A 239 -2.67 20.25 -12.37
C GLU A 239 -2.47 19.23 -11.23
N HIS A 240 -2.91 17.97 -11.44
CA HIS A 240 -2.81 16.90 -10.46
C HIS A 240 -1.82 15.81 -10.89
N ALA A 241 -0.74 16.19 -11.59
CA ALA A 241 0.29 15.26 -12.05
C ALA A 241 1.33 14.94 -10.97
N SER A 242 0.90 14.86 -9.71
CA SER A 242 1.71 14.42 -8.58
C SER A 242 0.87 13.65 -7.57
N ARG A 243 1.55 12.93 -6.69
CA ARG A 243 0.98 12.26 -5.53
C ARG A 243 1.80 12.61 -4.29
N GLU A 244 1.15 12.74 -3.16
CA GLU A 244 1.80 12.98 -1.89
C GLU A 244 2.24 11.65 -1.28
N ILE A 245 3.52 11.46 -1.02
CA ILE A 245 4.02 10.30 -0.29
C ILE A 245 3.96 10.62 1.20
N ALA A 246 3.27 9.78 1.95
CA ALA A 246 3.02 9.99 3.37
C ALA A 246 3.17 8.71 4.17
N LEU A 247 3.71 8.85 5.38
CA LEU A 247 3.57 7.85 6.43
C LEU A 247 2.25 8.10 7.14
N VAL A 248 1.43 7.06 7.30
CA VAL A 248 0.14 7.15 7.98
C VAL A 248 0.07 6.17 9.13
N TRP A 249 -0.63 6.55 10.20
CA TRP A 249 -0.85 5.73 11.39
C TRP A 249 -2.22 6.00 12.02
N ARG A 250 -2.64 5.17 12.95
CA ARG A 250 -3.92 5.33 13.65
C ARG A 250 -3.92 6.59 14.52
N THR A 251 -5.01 7.34 14.54
CA THR A 251 -5.17 8.61 15.29
C THR A 251 -4.79 8.50 16.78
N ASN A 252 -5.01 7.35 17.40
CA ASN A 252 -4.67 7.12 18.81
C ASN A 252 -3.42 6.24 18.98
N SER A 253 -2.50 6.25 18.03
CA SER A 253 -1.27 5.46 18.15
C SER A 253 -0.40 5.96 19.30
N PRO A 254 0.01 5.11 20.25
CA PRO A 254 0.94 5.49 21.30
C PRO A 254 2.34 5.82 20.76
N ARG A 255 2.62 5.43 19.50
CA ARG A 255 3.89 5.66 18.80
C ARG A 255 3.89 6.91 17.92
N ARG A 256 2.89 7.79 18.08
CA ARG A 256 2.77 9.02 17.29
C ARG A 256 4.08 9.82 17.26
N GLU A 257 4.68 10.06 18.44
CA GLU A 257 5.92 10.83 18.56
C GLU A 257 7.10 10.19 17.81
N GLU A 258 7.11 8.86 17.66
CA GLU A 258 8.13 8.15 16.87
C GLU A 258 7.94 8.33 15.35
N PHE A 259 6.70 8.54 14.90
CA PHE A 259 6.38 8.74 13.48
C PHE A 259 6.54 10.18 13.01
N GLU A 260 6.64 11.12 13.94
CA GLU A 260 6.87 12.55 13.70
C GLU A 260 8.37 12.94 13.75
N LEU A 261 9.28 11.97 14.10
CA LEU A 261 10.74 12.15 14.11
C LEU A 261 11.32 12.20 12.68
#